data_21c0cdecbbf435e7b1a9606190d956bc
#
_entry.id   21c0cdecbbf435e7b1a9606190d956bc
#
_cell.length_a   1.000
_cell.length_b   1.000
_cell.length_c   1.000
_cell.angle_alpha   90.00
_cell.angle_beta   90.00
_cell.angle_gamma   90.00
#
_symmetry.space_group_name_H-M   'P 1'
#
loop_
_entity.id
_entity.type
_entity.pdbx_description
1 polymer ?
#
loop_
_entity_poly.entity_id
_entity_poly.type
_entity_poly.pdbx_seq_one_letter_code
_entity_poly.pdbx_strand_id
1 'polypeptide(L)'
;MQQNLGLSDDQIVRKINVNDGDAKATRQAIQECIDDGCNIIFITSWGYMDATEEMAEKYPDIYFAHGTGYKSNGKNFVNYFGRIYQARYLSGIVAGMNTKTNKIGYVAAMDSSNSEVTGGGASLL
;
A
#
# COMPACT_ATOMS: atom_id res chain seq x y z
N MET A 1 2.31 2.28 15.60
CA MET A 1 1.74 3.64 15.49
C MET A 1 0.90 3.99 16.71
N GLN A 2 -0.14 3.25 17.03
CA GLN A 2 -1.04 3.50 18.18
C GLN A 2 -0.31 3.77 19.50
N GLN A 3 0.56 2.86 19.95
CA GLN A 3 1.31 2.99 21.20
C GLN A 3 2.22 4.23 21.25
N ASN A 4 2.85 4.58 20.13
CA ASN A 4 3.78 5.71 20.08
C ASN A 4 3.08 7.07 20.03
N LEU A 5 1.80 7.09 19.63
CA LEU A 5 0.98 8.31 19.56
C LEU A 5 0.03 8.47 20.75
N GLY A 6 0.00 7.48 21.66
CA GLY A 6 -0.87 7.51 22.83
C GLY A 6 -2.36 7.43 22.48
N LEU A 7 -2.70 6.83 21.32
CA LEU A 7 -4.10 6.65 20.90
C LEU A 7 -4.75 5.50 21.67
N SER A 8 -5.95 5.70 22.12
CA SER A 8 -6.78 4.67 22.74
C SER A 8 -7.44 3.76 21.69
N ASP A 9 -7.93 2.60 22.10
CA ASP A 9 -8.53 1.62 21.17
C ASP A 9 -9.82 2.13 20.53
N ASP A 10 -10.57 2.96 21.20
CA ASP A 10 -11.79 3.59 20.71
C ASP A 10 -11.55 4.68 19.64
N GLN A 11 -10.31 5.15 19.52
CA GLN A 11 -9.90 6.11 18.47
C GLN A 11 -9.49 5.42 17.17
N ILE A 12 -9.49 4.08 17.12
CA ILE A 12 -9.00 3.33 15.96
C ILE A 12 -10.04 2.34 15.47
N VAL A 13 -10.55 2.58 14.29
CA VAL A 13 -11.40 1.64 13.54
C VAL A 13 -10.52 0.80 12.61
N ARG A 14 -10.72 -0.50 12.58
CA ARG A 14 -9.98 -1.43 11.71
C ARG A 14 -10.94 -2.23 10.85
N LYS A 15 -10.79 -2.12 9.54
CA LYS A 15 -11.47 -2.98 8.56
C LYS A 15 -10.42 -3.96 8.01
N ILE A 16 -10.60 -5.24 8.27
CA ILE A 16 -9.66 -6.30 7.88
C ILE A 16 -10.31 -7.23 6.85
N ASN A 17 -9.51 -7.96 6.10
CA ASN A 17 -9.96 -8.90 5.07
C ASN A 17 -10.84 -8.25 3.98
N VAL A 18 -10.64 -6.99 3.69
CA VAL A 18 -11.26 -6.32 2.54
C VAL A 18 -10.62 -6.86 1.27
N ASN A 19 -11.42 -7.31 0.30
CA ASN A 19 -10.90 -7.80 -0.97
C ASN A 19 -10.39 -6.64 -1.83
N ASP A 20 -9.09 -6.57 -2.07
CA ASP A 20 -8.45 -5.51 -2.85
C ASP A 20 -8.64 -5.64 -4.37
N GLY A 21 -9.14 -6.78 -4.84
CA GLY A 21 -9.61 -6.97 -6.21
C GLY A 21 -11.06 -6.49 -6.44
N ASP A 22 -11.75 -6.02 -5.41
CA ASP A 22 -13.15 -5.56 -5.47
C ASP A 22 -13.26 -4.09 -5.05
N ALA A 23 -13.33 -3.21 -6.04
CA ALA A 23 -13.50 -1.77 -5.82
C ALA A 23 -14.78 -1.41 -5.04
N LYS A 24 -15.85 -2.22 -5.17
CA LYS A 24 -17.09 -2.01 -4.41
C LYS A 24 -16.87 -2.31 -2.93
N ALA A 25 -16.23 -3.43 -2.60
CA ALA A 25 -15.90 -3.79 -1.23
C ALA A 25 -14.97 -2.73 -0.59
N THR A 26 -14.02 -2.21 -1.36
CA THR A 26 -13.12 -1.14 -0.91
C THR A 26 -13.88 0.14 -0.57
N ARG A 27 -14.74 0.62 -1.48
CA ARG A 27 -15.58 1.81 -1.24
C ARG A 27 -16.49 1.64 -0.04
N GLN A 28 -17.07 0.45 0.12
CA GLN A 28 -17.93 0.15 1.26
C GLN A 28 -17.14 0.23 2.57
N ALA A 29 -15.97 -0.40 2.65
CA ALA A 29 -15.13 -0.36 3.86
C ALA A 29 -14.68 1.06 4.22
N ILE A 30 -14.34 1.88 3.21
CA ILE A 30 -14.02 3.30 3.41
C ILE A 30 -15.25 4.07 3.91
N GLN A 31 -16.42 3.85 3.32
CA GLN A 31 -17.67 4.48 3.74
C GLN A 31 -17.99 4.15 5.20
N GLU A 32 -17.87 2.89 5.59
CA GLU A 32 -18.08 2.46 6.97
C GLU A 32 -17.10 3.15 7.95
N CYS A 33 -15.84 3.35 7.57
CA CYS A 33 -14.90 4.12 8.40
C CYS A 33 -15.35 5.59 8.56
N ILE A 34 -15.85 6.19 7.49
CA ILE A 34 -16.37 7.58 7.52
C ILE A 34 -17.61 7.66 8.41
N ASP A 35 -18.53 6.70 8.29
CA ASP A 35 -19.75 6.62 9.09
C ASP A 35 -19.44 6.38 10.58
N ASP A 36 -18.32 5.68 10.87
CA ASP A 36 -17.79 5.51 12.23
C ASP A 36 -17.03 6.77 12.75
N GLY A 37 -17.02 7.88 11.97
CA GLY A 37 -16.44 9.15 12.36
C GLY A 37 -14.94 9.30 12.11
N CYS A 38 -14.33 8.42 11.32
CA CYS A 38 -12.91 8.55 10.96
C CYS A 38 -12.69 9.76 10.04
N ASN A 39 -11.73 10.59 10.37
CA ASN A 39 -11.30 11.74 9.56
C ASN A 39 -9.93 11.55 8.88
N ILE A 40 -9.22 10.48 9.22
CA ILE A 40 -8.00 10.02 8.56
C ILE A 40 -8.12 8.52 8.32
N ILE A 41 -7.91 8.07 7.07
CA ILE A 41 -8.04 6.68 6.68
C ILE A 41 -6.74 6.22 6.03
N PHE A 42 -6.11 5.20 6.62
CA PHE A 42 -4.92 4.53 6.08
C PHE A 42 -5.34 3.30 5.28
N ILE A 43 -4.89 3.21 4.05
CA ILE A 43 -5.22 2.14 3.12
C ILE A 43 -3.90 1.48 2.65
N THR A 44 -3.82 0.15 2.64
CA THR A 44 -2.52 -0.54 2.62
C THR A 44 -2.30 -1.54 1.48
N SER A 45 -3.18 -1.64 0.48
CA SER A 45 -2.97 -2.54 -0.65
C SER A 45 -3.12 -1.82 -1.99
N TRP A 46 -2.37 -2.29 -2.99
CA TRP A 46 -2.35 -1.75 -4.35
C TRP A 46 -3.76 -1.65 -4.97
N GLY A 47 -4.55 -2.71 -4.86
CA GLY A 47 -5.88 -2.78 -5.47
C GLY A 47 -6.91 -1.79 -4.91
N TYR A 48 -6.60 -1.14 -3.80
CA TYR A 48 -7.49 -0.12 -3.23
C TYR A 48 -7.31 1.28 -3.83
N MET A 49 -6.28 1.49 -4.66
CA MET A 49 -5.84 2.82 -5.09
C MET A 49 -6.94 3.62 -5.80
N ASP A 50 -7.58 3.03 -6.81
CA ASP A 50 -8.58 3.74 -7.63
C ASP A 50 -9.84 4.06 -6.82
N ALA A 51 -10.32 3.11 -6.04
CA ALA A 51 -11.47 3.32 -5.16
C ALA A 51 -11.18 4.39 -4.08
N THR A 52 -9.94 4.46 -3.60
CA THR A 52 -9.52 5.48 -2.64
C THR A 52 -9.51 6.87 -3.27
N GLU A 53 -9.00 7.00 -4.49
CA GLU A 53 -9.02 8.26 -5.25
C GLU A 53 -10.45 8.78 -5.42
N GLU A 54 -11.38 7.92 -5.88
CA GLU A 54 -12.81 8.25 -6.01
C GLU A 54 -13.42 8.74 -4.68
N MET A 55 -13.10 8.04 -3.59
CA MET A 55 -13.61 8.42 -2.26
C MET A 55 -12.99 9.71 -1.74
N ALA A 56 -11.73 9.98 -2.05
CA ALA A 56 -11.07 11.23 -1.69
C ALA A 56 -11.66 12.44 -2.42
N GLU A 57 -12.07 12.28 -3.67
CA GLU A 57 -12.77 13.33 -4.41
C GLU A 57 -14.18 13.59 -3.83
N LYS A 58 -14.88 12.53 -3.42
CA LYS A 58 -16.22 12.60 -2.84
C LYS A 58 -16.23 13.22 -1.44
N TYR A 59 -15.16 13.02 -0.65
CA TYR A 59 -15.08 13.45 0.74
C TYR A 59 -13.84 14.34 0.97
N PRO A 60 -13.87 15.61 0.56
CA PRO A 60 -12.72 16.51 0.60
C PRO A 60 -12.23 16.83 2.03
N ASP A 61 -13.07 16.66 3.03
CA ASP A 61 -12.74 16.92 4.44
C ASP A 61 -12.12 15.69 5.16
N ILE A 62 -12.06 14.55 4.49
CA ILE A 62 -11.44 13.32 5.00
C ILE A 62 -10.05 13.16 4.38
N TYR A 63 -9.07 12.82 5.18
CA TYR A 63 -7.70 12.57 4.71
C TYR A 63 -7.47 11.10 4.42
N PHE A 64 -6.88 10.81 3.27
CA PHE A 64 -6.58 9.46 2.81
C PHE A 64 -5.07 9.30 2.62
N ALA A 65 -4.52 8.27 3.25
CA ALA A 65 -3.12 7.90 3.11
C ALA A 65 -3.02 6.48 2.57
N HIS A 66 -2.57 6.33 1.31
CA HIS A 66 -2.50 5.06 0.62
C HIS A 66 -1.07 4.53 0.54
N GLY A 67 -0.86 3.33 1.06
CA GLY A 67 0.40 2.59 0.93
C GLY A 67 0.42 1.77 -0.34
N THR A 68 1.58 1.62 -0.96
CA THR A 68 1.86 0.77 -2.13
C THR A 68 1.43 1.30 -3.51
N GLY A 69 0.64 2.33 -3.60
CA GLY A 69 0.26 2.94 -4.87
C GLY A 69 1.19 4.08 -5.31
N TYR A 70 0.73 4.88 -6.26
CA TYR A 70 1.46 6.05 -6.76
C TYR A 70 0.59 7.30 -6.91
N LYS A 71 -0.73 7.15 -6.77
CA LYS A 71 -1.66 8.26 -6.96
C LYS A 71 -1.72 9.18 -5.74
N SER A 72 -1.86 10.46 -6.00
CA SER A 72 -2.15 11.50 -5.02
C SER A 72 -2.86 12.66 -5.70
N ASN A 73 -3.64 13.45 -4.97
CA ASN A 73 -4.34 14.61 -5.53
C ASN A 73 -3.80 15.96 -5.04
N GLY A 74 -2.75 15.94 -4.21
CA GLY A 74 -2.14 17.15 -3.65
C GLY A 74 -3.02 17.91 -2.64
N LYS A 75 -4.12 17.31 -2.19
CA LYS A 75 -5.08 17.91 -1.24
C LYS A 75 -5.26 17.00 -0.03
N ASN A 76 -6.16 16.05 -0.12
CA ASN A 76 -6.55 15.15 0.95
C ASN A 76 -6.22 13.67 0.68
N PHE A 77 -5.59 13.37 -0.45
CA PHE A 77 -5.13 12.03 -0.80
C PHE A 77 -3.63 12.04 -1.08
N VAL A 78 -2.89 11.29 -0.27
CA VAL A 78 -1.44 11.14 -0.38
C VAL A 78 -1.05 9.68 -0.51
N ASN A 79 0.00 9.42 -1.27
CA ASN A 79 0.65 8.13 -1.30
C ASN A 79 1.87 8.13 -0.38
N TYR A 80 2.07 7.04 0.36
CA TYR A 80 3.30 6.78 1.08
C TYR A 80 3.82 5.39 0.75
N PHE A 81 5.11 5.31 0.46
CA PHE A 81 5.76 4.03 0.18
C PHE A 81 7.23 4.06 0.58
N GLY A 82 7.69 3.00 1.24
CA GLY A 82 9.09 2.85 1.58
C GLY A 82 9.95 2.54 0.34
N ARG A 83 11.22 2.89 0.38
CA ARG A 83 12.19 2.58 -0.69
C ARG A 83 12.53 1.08 -0.69
N ILE A 84 11.54 0.23 -0.92
CA ILE A 84 11.65 -1.23 -0.84
C ILE A 84 12.67 -1.78 -1.85
N TYR A 85 12.93 -1.08 -2.95
CA TYR A 85 13.97 -1.45 -3.92
C TYR A 85 15.35 -1.54 -3.28
N GLN A 86 15.66 -0.75 -2.25
CA GLN A 86 16.94 -0.85 -1.53
C GLN A 86 17.06 -2.18 -0.78
N ALA A 87 16.00 -2.60 -0.10
CA ALA A 87 15.98 -3.90 0.57
C ALA A 87 16.03 -5.07 -0.43
N ARG A 88 15.39 -4.94 -1.59
CA ARG A 88 15.45 -5.93 -2.67
C ARG A 88 16.85 -6.04 -3.28
N TYR A 89 17.53 -4.93 -3.47
CA TYR A 89 18.93 -4.92 -3.91
C TYR A 89 19.81 -5.73 -2.97
N LEU A 90 19.71 -5.50 -1.66
CA LEU A 90 20.45 -6.26 -0.65
C LEU A 90 20.06 -7.75 -0.67
N SER A 91 18.79 -8.06 -0.86
CA SER A 91 18.33 -9.46 -0.99
C SER A 91 18.92 -10.15 -2.22
N GLY A 92 19.03 -9.42 -3.34
CA GLY A 92 19.68 -9.91 -4.56
C GLY A 92 21.16 -10.23 -4.33
N ILE A 93 21.90 -9.37 -3.65
CA ILE A 93 23.30 -9.63 -3.27
C ILE A 93 23.42 -10.90 -2.43
N VAL A 94 22.58 -11.03 -1.39
CA VAL A 94 22.60 -12.23 -0.52
C VAL A 94 22.26 -13.49 -1.31
N ALA A 95 21.27 -13.44 -2.20
CA ALA A 95 20.90 -14.56 -3.06
C ALA A 95 22.05 -14.94 -4.00
N GLY A 96 22.70 -13.97 -4.63
CA GLY A 96 23.85 -14.17 -5.52
C GLY A 96 25.03 -14.81 -4.79
N MET A 97 25.32 -14.39 -3.56
CA MET A 97 26.41 -14.96 -2.75
C MET A 97 26.12 -16.39 -2.27
N ASN A 98 24.87 -16.80 -2.19
CA ASN A 98 24.47 -18.11 -1.65
C ASN A 98 24.06 -19.13 -2.72
N THR A 99 23.82 -18.72 -3.96
CA THR A 99 23.47 -19.67 -5.02
C THR A 99 24.64 -20.61 -5.34
N LYS A 100 24.35 -21.90 -5.46
CA LYS A 100 25.32 -22.93 -5.86
C LYS A 100 25.32 -23.23 -7.36
N THR A 101 24.25 -22.82 -8.02
CA THR A 101 24.01 -23.13 -9.43
C THR A 101 24.11 -21.90 -10.33
N ASN A 102 24.35 -20.72 -9.78
CA ASN A 102 24.28 -19.42 -10.46
C ASN A 102 22.91 -19.17 -11.12
N LYS A 103 21.87 -19.83 -10.62
CA LYS A 103 20.48 -19.61 -11.05
C LYS A 103 19.66 -19.17 -9.86
N ILE A 104 18.94 -18.07 -10.04
CA ILE A 104 18.06 -17.48 -9.03
C ILE A 104 16.67 -17.34 -9.65
N GLY A 105 15.65 -17.81 -8.94
CA GLY A 105 14.26 -17.62 -9.31
C GLY A 105 13.66 -16.43 -8.56
N TYR A 106 12.83 -15.66 -9.24
CA TYR A 106 12.06 -14.57 -8.64
C TYR A 106 10.58 -14.71 -9.00
N VAL A 107 9.71 -14.75 -7.99
CA VAL A 107 8.26 -14.76 -8.18
C VAL A 107 7.74 -13.36 -7.84
N ALA A 108 7.32 -12.64 -8.87
CA ALA A 108 6.78 -11.29 -8.74
C ALA A 108 5.29 -11.32 -8.39
N ALA A 109 4.84 -10.38 -7.57
CA ALA A 109 3.42 -10.22 -7.25
C ALA A 109 2.61 -9.66 -8.43
N MET A 110 3.24 -8.90 -9.32
CA MET A 110 2.63 -8.22 -10.46
C MET A 110 3.56 -8.21 -11.66
N ASP A 111 3.04 -7.92 -12.84
CA ASP A 111 3.79 -7.75 -14.07
C ASP A 111 4.79 -6.57 -13.98
N SER A 112 5.84 -6.66 -14.80
CA SER A 112 6.98 -5.72 -14.87
C SER A 112 6.62 -4.27 -15.26
N SER A 113 5.38 -4.01 -15.67
CA SER A 113 4.89 -2.65 -15.91
C SER A 113 4.93 -1.74 -14.69
N ASN A 114 5.10 -2.32 -13.51
CA ASN A 114 5.17 -1.61 -12.24
C ASN A 114 6.58 -1.66 -11.64
N SER A 115 7.46 -0.86 -12.21
CA SER A 115 8.90 -0.89 -11.96
C SER A 115 9.31 -0.64 -10.51
N GLU A 116 8.53 0.09 -9.72
CA GLU A 116 8.86 0.37 -8.33
C GLU A 116 8.55 -0.81 -7.39
N VAL A 117 7.49 -1.56 -7.67
CA VAL A 117 7.08 -2.70 -6.83
C VAL A 117 7.76 -4.00 -7.26
N THR A 118 8.03 -4.18 -8.55
CA THR A 118 8.60 -5.42 -9.10
C THR A 118 9.96 -5.26 -9.75
N GLY A 119 10.23 -4.13 -10.40
CA GLY A 119 11.40 -3.94 -11.26
C GLY A 119 12.71 -3.69 -10.52
N GLY A 120 12.67 -3.12 -9.32
CA GLY A 120 13.87 -2.86 -8.54
C GLY A 120 14.62 -4.13 -8.07
N GLY A 121 13.96 -5.28 -8.10
CA GLY A 121 14.57 -6.57 -7.74
C GLY A 121 15.02 -7.40 -8.93
N ALA A 122 14.30 -7.37 -10.05
CA ALA A 122 14.58 -8.23 -11.20
C ALA A 122 15.68 -7.69 -12.14
N SER A 123 15.87 -6.37 -12.18
CA SER A 123 16.94 -5.76 -12.99
C SER A 123 18.31 -5.74 -12.33
N LEU A 124 18.43 -6.26 -11.12
CA LEU A 124 19.66 -6.26 -10.32
C LEU A 124 20.17 -7.70 -10.03
N LEU A 125 19.53 -8.72 -10.57
CA LEU A 125 19.96 -10.10 -10.60
C LEU A 125 20.56 -10.43 -11.98
#